data_1ed4cfeae5bcf8dc98673c791588e19e
#
_entry.id   1ed4cfeae5bcf8dc98673c791588e19e
#
_cell.length_a   1.000
_cell.length_b   1.000
_cell.length_c   1.000
_cell.angle_alpha   90.00
_cell.angle_beta   90.00
_cell.angle_gamma   90.00
#
_symmetry.space_group_name_H-M   'P 1'
#
loop_
_entity.id
_entity.type
_entity.pdbx_description
1 polymer ?
#
loop_
_entity_poly.entity_id
_entity_poly.type
_entity_poly.pdbx_seq_one_letter_code
_entity_poly.pdbx_strand_id
1 'polypeptide(L)'
;MTGVRRAARHGATGRLLAAGLALAVAVAVTVMGPAAALAAPVTVTNGTQFTDTSGAVVHAHGGGVLKVGDYYYWFGENRNPDNTFRAVSVYRSTDLRTWEFRNNVLTQSSAAELRVANIERPKVVYNASTGRFVMWMHKENGSDYNEARAAVASSATVDGNYTYHGSFRPLGQHMSRDITLYNDNGTAYMISAADDNYDLHIYRLTSDYLNVATLVGNFWDGAHREAPAMFKRGSTYFLLTSGATGWSPNQARYATAPSISGPWSGWTDVGNGTTFNSQPAFVLPIQGTSGTSYLYLGDRWAGAWGGPANDSQYVWLPIAFPTATSMSLTWYPSVTVDTAAGTVTGNSPTYHRVTARHSGRVLDVINGSTANNAEVKQWGWNGGGNQRWEFQDAGGGWFRLVNAASGKCLDVANASTADGANIIQYTCGGGANQQWQWAARDGWFQLRARHSGKCLDVVNAGTGDGADVQQYTCGAGTNQQWSRTVS
;
A
#
# COMPACT_ATOMS: atom_id res chain seq x y z
N MET A 1 85.87 24.35 56.15
CA MET A 1 85.81 24.56 57.60
C MET A 1 84.60 23.81 58.12
N THR A 2 84.83 22.57 58.62
CA THR A 2 84.65 22.16 59.99
C THR A 2 83.25 22.43 60.52
N GLY A 3 82.53 21.45 60.87
CA GLY A 3 82.55 20.47 61.94
C GLY A 3 81.26 19.62 61.97
N VAL A 4 81.37 18.41 61.97
CA VAL A 4 81.35 17.29 62.95
C VAL A 4 80.51 17.54 64.22
N ARG A 5 79.53 16.69 64.48
CA ARG A 5 79.31 15.73 65.59
C ARG A 5 77.89 15.17 65.69
N ARG A 6 77.78 13.88 65.51
CA ARG A 6 77.52 12.79 66.52
C ARG A 6 76.18 12.89 67.23
N ALA A 7 75.32 11.96 66.90
CA ALA A 7 74.93 10.69 67.52
C ALA A 7 74.13 10.79 68.82
N ALA A 8 72.98 10.15 68.82
CA ALA A 8 72.52 9.29 69.93
C ALA A 8 71.40 8.34 69.45
N ARG A 9 71.62 7.07 69.72
CA ARG A 9 70.66 5.96 69.62
C ARG A 9 69.62 6.06 70.70
N HIS A 10 68.39 5.73 70.39
CA HIS A 10 67.55 4.89 71.27
C HIS A 10 66.46 4.22 70.39
N GLY A 11 66.38 2.90 70.60
CA GLY A 11 65.41 2.07 69.89
C GLY A 11 64.08 2.01 70.64
N ALA A 12 63.08 1.67 69.90
CA ALA A 12 61.89 0.96 70.44
C ALA A 12 61.04 0.43 69.24
N THR A 13 61.01 -0.90 69.26
CA THR A 13 59.89 -1.79 68.97
C THR A 13 58.91 -1.50 67.87
N GLY A 14 58.94 -2.36 66.89
CA GLY A 14 58.10 -2.46 65.77
C GLY A 14 56.61 -2.62 66.02
N ARG A 15 55.83 -2.09 65.09
CA ARG A 15 54.51 -2.66 64.73
C ARG A 15 54.43 -2.62 63.23
N LEU A 16 54.42 -3.79 62.61
CA LEU A 16 54.06 -4.04 61.26
C LEU A 16 52.57 -3.71 61.04
N LEU A 17 52.24 -2.67 60.35
CA LEU A 17 50.90 -2.41 59.79
C LEU A 17 50.91 -2.93 58.37
N ALA A 18 50.24 -4.09 58.15
CA ALA A 18 49.92 -4.59 56.80
C ALA A 18 48.87 -3.70 56.19
N ALA A 19 49.23 -2.91 55.18
CA ALA A 19 48.26 -2.20 54.35
C ALA A 19 47.67 -3.20 53.36
N GLY A 20 46.48 -3.68 53.65
CA GLY A 20 45.68 -4.46 52.71
C GLY A 20 45.16 -3.57 51.58
N LEU A 21 45.63 -3.78 50.35
CA LEU A 21 45.10 -3.18 49.13
C LEU A 21 43.81 -3.91 48.79
N ALA A 22 42.64 -3.35 49.17
CA ALA A 22 41.35 -3.84 48.72
C ALA A 22 41.15 -3.44 47.26
N LEU A 23 41.30 -4.41 46.35
CA LEU A 23 40.96 -4.28 44.94
C LEU A 23 39.42 -4.31 44.82
N ALA A 24 38.77 -3.13 44.73
CA ALA A 24 37.34 -3.05 44.40
C ALA A 24 37.15 -3.40 42.95
N VAL A 25 36.75 -4.64 42.64
CA VAL A 25 36.28 -5.04 41.31
C VAL A 25 34.87 -4.43 41.15
N ALA A 26 34.76 -3.34 40.45
CA ALA A 26 33.48 -2.79 39.99
C ALA A 26 32.95 -3.74 38.89
N VAL A 27 32.02 -4.62 39.24
CA VAL A 27 31.24 -5.38 38.26
C VAL A 27 30.24 -4.38 37.65
N ALA A 28 30.56 -3.87 36.45
CA ALA A 28 29.60 -3.17 35.66
C ALA A 28 28.52 -4.14 35.17
N VAL A 29 27.40 -4.20 35.88
CA VAL A 29 26.20 -4.85 35.41
C VAL A 29 25.65 -3.97 34.27
N THR A 30 25.99 -4.31 33.05
CA THR A 30 25.27 -3.77 31.86
C THR A 30 23.86 -4.36 31.93
N VAL A 31 22.91 -3.56 32.42
CA VAL A 31 21.49 -3.85 32.23
C VAL A 31 21.23 -3.70 30.74
N MET A 32 21.30 -4.80 30.00
CA MET A 32 20.74 -4.89 28.66
C MET A 32 19.22 -4.70 28.83
N GLY A 33 18.73 -3.53 28.50
CA GLY A 33 17.28 -3.36 28.33
C GLY A 33 16.77 -4.42 27.35
N PRO A 34 15.49 -4.84 27.46
CA PRO A 34 14.93 -5.79 26.51
C PRO A 34 15.17 -5.26 25.12
N ALA A 35 15.87 -6.02 24.27
CA ALA A 35 15.96 -5.72 22.85
C ALA A 35 14.52 -5.58 22.35
N ALA A 36 14.20 -4.45 21.72
CA ALA A 36 12.91 -4.27 21.10
C ALA A 36 12.67 -5.49 20.21
N ALA A 37 11.60 -6.24 20.46
CA ALA A 37 11.26 -7.39 19.65
C ALA A 37 11.09 -6.90 18.21
N LEU A 38 11.94 -7.39 17.30
CA LEU A 38 11.82 -7.10 15.89
C LEU A 38 10.40 -7.47 15.44
N ALA A 39 9.75 -6.59 14.72
CA ALA A 39 8.40 -6.86 14.20
C ALA A 39 8.45 -8.16 13.37
N ALA A 40 7.56 -9.10 13.68
CA ALA A 40 7.44 -10.32 12.88
C ALA A 40 6.92 -9.97 11.47
N PRO A 41 7.24 -10.78 10.44
CA PRO A 41 6.69 -10.60 9.11
C PRO A 41 5.16 -10.59 9.15
N VAL A 42 4.55 -9.66 8.41
CA VAL A 42 3.10 -9.48 8.35
C VAL A 42 2.58 -9.64 6.93
N THR A 43 1.33 -10.06 6.78
CA THR A 43 0.67 -10.16 5.47
C THR A 43 -0.24 -8.96 5.24
N VAL A 44 -0.08 -8.30 4.10
CA VAL A 44 -0.93 -7.20 3.61
C VAL A 44 -1.75 -7.71 2.42
N THR A 45 -3.07 -7.60 2.49
CA THR A 45 -4.00 -8.04 1.43
C THR A 45 -4.25 -6.90 0.45
N ASN A 46 -4.07 -7.16 -0.84
CA ASN A 46 -4.23 -6.19 -1.92
C ASN A 46 -5.68 -6.08 -2.42
N GLY A 47 -6.02 -4.91 -2.98
CA GLY A 47 -7.34 -4.65 -3.56
C GLY A 47 -8.45 -4.59 -2.50
N THR A 48 -8.12 -4.12 -1.30
CA THR A 48 -9.04 -3.93 -0.18
C THR A 48 -8.84 -2.54 0.43
N GLN A 49 -9.82 -2.07 1.19
CA GLN A 49 -9.60 -1.00 2.15
C GLN A 49 -8.80 -1.55 3.33
N PHE A 50 -7.91 -0.73 3.88
CA PHE A 50 -7.24 -1.06 5.13
C PHE A 50 -8.02 -0.48 6.31
N THR A 51 -7.88 -1.11 7.47
CA THR A 51 -8.45 -0.62 8.73
C THR A 51 -7.34 -0.32 9.73
N ASP A 52 -7.58 0.68 10.56
CA ASP A 52 -6.69 1.03 11.66
C ASP A 52 -6.93 0.14 12.89
N THR A 53 -6.18 0.38 13.97
CA THR A 53 -6.26 -0.39 15.22
C THR A 53 -7.60 -0.24 15.95
N SER A 54 -8.42 0.75 15.58
CA SER A 54 -9.79 0.91 16.08
C SER A 54 -10.84 0.19 15.23
N GLY A 55 -10.45 -0.34 14.08
CA GLY A 55 -11.33 -0.94 13.07
C GLY A 55 -11.92 0.07 12.08
N ALA A 56 -11.55 1.36 12.18
CA ALA A 56 -11.98 2.38 11.22
C ALA A 56 -11.19 2.27 9.90
N VAL A 57 -11.81 2.67 8.79
CA VAL A 57 -11.16 2.69 7.48
C VAL A 57 -10.00 3.68 7.49
N VAL A 58 -8.86 3.27 6.94
CA VAL A 58 -7.69 4.12 6.73
C VAL A 58 -7.93 4.99 5.50
N HIS A 59 -7.94 6.31 5.70
CA HIS A 59 -8.01 7.30 4.63
C HIS A 59 -6.64 7.96 4.43
N ALA A 60 -5.81 7.35 3.58
CA ALA A 60 -4.46 7.82 3.28
C ALA A 60 -4.15 7.70 1.77
N HIS A 61 -5.18 7.89 0.92
CA HIS A 61 -5.05 7.80 -0.53
C HIS A 61 -4.15 8.90 -1.09
N GLY A 62 -3.57 8.67 -2.27
CA GLY A 62 -2.69 9.61 -2.96
C GLY A 62 -1.41 9.99 -2.21
N GLY A 63 -1.25 9.49 -1.02
CA GLY A 63 -0.26 9.95 -0.05
C GLY A 63 1.13 9.35 -0.19
N GLY A 64 1.93 9.52 0.87
CA GLY A 64 3.27 8.98 0.97
C GLY A 64 3.61 8.53 2.38
N VAL A 65 4.66 7.74 2.51
CA VAL A 65 5.12 7.18 3.78
C VAL A 65 6.51 7.73 4.12
N LEU A 66 6.66 8.20 5.35
CA LEU A 66 7.94 8.65 5.91
C LEU A 66 8.32 7.78 7.12
N LYS A 67 9.53 7.23 7.14
CA LYS A 67 10.06 6.53 8.32
C LYS A 67 10.71 7.52 9.27
N VAL A 68 10.29 7.53 10.54
CA VAL A 68 10.88 8.37 11.62
C VAL A 68 11.04 7.48 12.86
N GLY A 69 12.29 7.27 13.27
CA GLY A 69 12.62 6.30 14.31
C GLY A 69 12.16 4.90 13.90
N ASP A 70 11.44 4.23 14.80
CA ASP A 70 10.92 2.87 14.58
C ASP A 70 9.60 2.83 13.79
N TYR A 71 8.99 4.00 13.54
CA TYR A 71 7.68 4.08 12.94
C TYR A 71 7.72 4.55 11.48
N TYR A 72 6.81 3.99 10.69
CA TYR A 72 6.38 4.49 9.40
C TYR A 72 5.15 5.37 9.61
N TYR A 73 5.17 6.59 9.07
CA TYR A 73 4.05 7.53 9.13
C TYR A 73 3.47 7.68 7.73
N TRP A 74 2.22 7.29 7.56
CA TRP A 74 1.51 7.32 6.29
C TRP A 74 0.55 8.50 6.28
N PHE A 75 0.83 9.46 5.41
CA PHE A 75 0.00 10.63 5.17
C PHE A 75 -0.85 10.41 3.95
N GLY A 76 -2.09 10.94 3.93
CA GLY A 76 -2.89 10.92 2.71
C GLY A 76 -4.20 11.66 2.83
N GLU A 77 -4.93 11.60 1.74
CA GLU A 77 -6.18 12.30 1.54
C GLU A 77 -7.31 11.66 2.34
N ASN A 78 -8.04 12.50 3.06
CA ASN A 78 -9.34 12.18 3.64
C ASN A 78 -10.33 13.20 3.09
N ARG A 79 -11.35 12.74 2.38
CA ARG A 79 -12.29 13.57 1.63
C ARG A 79 -13.69 13.56 2.22
N ASN A 80 -14.48 14.58 1.91
CA ASN A 80 -15.90 14.59 2.13
C ASN A 80 -16.62 13.65 1.15
N PRO A 81 -17.91 13.31 1.37
CA PRO A 81 -18.67 12.48 0.43
C PRO A 81 -18.78 13.08 -1.00
N ASP A 82 -18.65 14.38 -1.14
CA ASP A 82 -18.63 15.11 -2.43
C ASP A 82 -17.23 15.16 -3.06
N ASN A 83 -16.26 14.42 -2.51
CA ASN A 83 -14.86 14.37 -2.88
C ASN A 83 -14.05 15.66 -2.64
N THR A 84 -14.60 16.68 -1.99
CA THR A 84 -13.82 17.84 -1.55
C THR A 84 -12.92 17.50 -0.38
N PHE A 85 -11.93 18.36 -0.13
CA PHE A 85 -10.98 18.20 0.97
C PHE A 85 -11.67 18.19 2.34
N ARG A 86 -11.37 17.23 3.18
CA ARG A 86 -11.75 17.16 4.59
C ARG A 86 -10.53 17.33 5.48
N ALA A 87 -9.50 16.52 5.27
CA ALA A 87 -8.26 16.55 6.04
C ALA A 87 -7.11 15.84 5.29
N VAL A 88 -5.89 16.13 5.69
CA VAL A 88 -4.78 15.20 5.55
C VAL A 88 -4.69 14.38 6.83
N SER A 89 -4.97 13.09 6.72
CA SER A 89 -4.87 12.14 7.84
C SER A 89 -3.48 11.54 7.92
N VAL A 90 -3.00 11.24 9.13
CA VAL A 90 -1.74 10.51 9.34
C VAL A 90 -1.96 9.31 10.25
N TYR A 91 -1.36 8.21 9.86
CA TYR A 91 -1.33 6.94 10.57
C TYR A 91 0.11 6.54 10.81
N ARG A 92 0.38 5.78 11.89
CA ARG A 92 1.72 5.21 12.11
C ARG A 92 1.67 3.70 12.27
N SER A 93 2.76 3.05 11.91
CA SER A 93 2.92 1.59 12.01
C SER A 93 4.40 1.25 12.20
N THR A 94 4.71 0.14 12.87
CA THR A 94 6.05 -0.45 12.91
C THR A 94 6.23 -1.56 11.87
N ASP A 95 5.11 -2.11 11.37
CA ASP A 95 5.08 -3.32 10.54
C ASP A 95 4.46 -3.11 9.14
N LEU A 96 3.92 -1.91 8.84
CA LEU A 96 3.21 -1.56 7.60
C LEU A 96 1.86 -2.29 7.40
N ARG A 97 1.35 -2.99 8.43
CA ARG A 97 0.05 -3.67 8.42
C ARG A 97 -0.87 -3.16 9.51
N THR A 98 -0.32 -2.94 10.69
CA THR A 98 -1.07 -2.48 11.87
C THR A 98 -0.92 -0.96 11.97
N TRP A 99 -1.95 -0.25 11.54
CA TRP A 99 -1.96 1.21 11.46
C TRP A 99 -2.69 1.82 12.64
N GLU A 100 -2.05 2.71 13.37
CA GLU A 100 -2.64 3.52 14.43
C GLU A 100 -2.96 4.91 13.86
N PHE A 101 -4.22 5.33 13.90
CA PHE A 101 -4.58 6.72 13.57
C PHE A 101 -3.90 7.68 14.54
N ARG A 102 -3.26 8.72 14.03
CA ARG A 102 -2.56 9.70 14.86
C ARG A 102 -3.25 11.04 14.90
N ASN A 103 -3.57 11.62 13.75
CA ASN A 103 -4.12 12.96 13.67
C ASN A 103 -4.67 13.27 12.27
N ASN A 104 -5.53 14.28 12.19
CA ASN A 104 -5.81 15.04 10.98
C ASN A 104 -4.91 16.29 11.00
N VAL A 105 -3.71 16.15 10.43
CA VAL A 105 -2.62 17.15 10.60
C VAL A 105 -2.86 18.46 9.86
N LEU A 106 -3.75 18.46 8.87
CA LEU A 106 -4.24 19.62 8.13
C LEU A 106 -5.73 19.42 7.87
N THR A 107 -6.55 20.46 8.10
CA THR A 107 -8.01 20.39 7.97
C THR A 107 -8.55 21.63 7.28
N GLN A 108 -9.83 21.61 6.92
CA GLN A 108 -10.54 22.76 6.35
C GLN A 108 -10.46 24.03 7.23
N SER A 109 -10.27 23.89 8.55
CA SER A 109 -10.12 25.00 9.47
C SER A 109 -8.69 25.54 9.59
N SER A 110 -7.70 24.85 9.00
CA SER A 110 -6.29 25.26 9.11
C SER A 110 -5.97 26.56 8.37
N ALA A 111 -6.73 26.89 7.30
CA ALA A 111 -6.60 28.16 6.59
C ALA A 111 -7.90 28.51 5.85
N ALA A 112 -8.08 29.79 5.52
CA ALA A 112 -9.29 30.26 4.80
C ALA A 112 -9.45 29.60 3.41
N GLU A 113 -8.35 29.45 2.66
CA GLU A 113 -8.35 28.84 1.32
C GLU A 113 -8.54 27.32 1.31
N LEU A 114 -8.56 26.67 2.48
CA LEU A 114 -8.80 25.24 2.64
C LEU A 114 -10.26 24.92 2.98
N ARG A 115 -11.10 25.92 3.24
CA ARG A 115 -12.51 25.69 3.61
C ARG A 115 -13.32 25.05 2.51
N VAL A 116 -13.04 25.44 1.27
CA VAL A 116 -13.58 24.84 0.06
C VAL A 116 -12.38 24.63 -0.89
N ALA A 117 -11.90 23.41 -1.00
CA ALA A 117 -10.71 23.07 -1.76
C ALA A 117 -10.73 21.60 -2.17
N ASN A 118 -9.88 21.24 -3.14
CA ASN A 118 -9.33 19.90 -3.27
C ASN A 118 -7.87 19.97 -2.81
N ILE A 119 -7.46 19.07 -1.94
CA ILE A 119 -6.08 18.85 -1.55
C ILE A 119 -5.74 17.41 -1.87
N GLU A 120 -4.75 17.22 -2.71
CA GLU A 120 -4.42 15.95 -3.29
C GLU A 120 -2.92 15.65 -3.14
N ARG A 121 -2.58 14.36 -3.12
CA ARG A 121 -1.19 13.86 -3.13
C ARG A 121 -0.28 14.43 -2.05
N PRO A 122 -0.68 14.51 -0.76
CA PRO A 122 0.20 15.04 0.28
C PRO A 122 1.45 14.17 0.42
N LYS A 123 2.62 14.82 0.40
CA LYS A 123 3.93 14.18 0.62
C LYS A 123 4.69 14.96 1.67
N VAL A 124 5.40 14.26 2.55
CA VAL A 124 6.15 14.86 3.65
C VAL A 124 7.62 14.47 3.55
N VAL A 125 8.49 15.45 3.73
CA VAL A 125 9.94 15.25 3.89
C VAL A 125 10.42 15.94 5.15
N TYR A 126 11.46 15.39 5.78
CA TYR A 126 12.12 16.02 6.93
C TYR A 126 13.27 16.89 6.47
N ASN A 127 13.30 18.14 6.95
CA ASN A 127 14.40 19.06 6.73
C ASN A 127 15.28 19.10 7.99
N ALA A 128 16.47 18.48 7.88
CA ALA A 128 17.38 18.37 9.01
C ALA A 128 17.98 19.71 9.44
N SER A 129 18.10 20.69 8.51
CA SER A 129 18.67 22.00 8.82
C SER A 129 17.73 22.90 9.63
N THR A 130 16.43 22.74 9.44
CA THR A 130 15.40 23.50 10.16
C THR A 130 14.72 22.71 11.28
N GLY A 131 14.94 21.39 11.35
CA GLY A 131 14.27 20.49 12.27
C GLY A 131 12.77 20.35 12.00
N ARG A 132 12.30 20.60 10.77
CA ARG A 132 10.89 20.61 10.44
C ARG A 132 10.51 19.49 9.45
N PHE A 133 9.29 18.99 9.60
CA PHE A 133 8.59 18.19 8.63
C PHE A 133 7.86 19.13 7.68
N VAL A 134 8.14 19.02 6.37
CA VAL A 134 7.55 19.89 5.35
C VAL A 134 6.67 19.04 4.43
N MET A 135 5.42 19.45 4.27
CA MET A 135 4.40 18.80 3.45
C MET A 135 4.14 19.65 2.22
N TRP A 136 4.10 19.01 1.06
CA TRP A 136 3.64 19.61 -0.20
C TRP A 136 2.46 18.82 -0.73
N MET A 137 1.53 19.53 -1.39
CA MET A 137 0.26 18.99 -1.88
C MET A 137 -0.14 19.71 -3.18
N HIS A 138 -0.92 19.06 -4.01
CA HIS A 138 -1.70 19.69 -5.07
C HIS A 138 -2.93 20.35 -4.46
N LYS A 139 -3.27 21.58 -4.87
CA LYS A 139 -4.40 22.36 -4.36
C LYS A 139 -5.24 22.96 -5.47
N GLU A 140 -6.56 22.73 -5.35
CA GLU A 140 -7.59 23.29 -6.22
C GLU A 140 -8.71 23.98 -5.43
N ASN A 141 -9.61 24.70 -6.12
CA ASN A 141 -10.66 25.52 -5.50
C ASN A 141 -11.89 24.72 -5.01
N GLY A 142 -11.90 23.40 -5.15
CA GLY A 142 -13.02 22.54 -4.75
C GLY A 142 -14.14 22.42 -5.79
N SER A 143 -14.05 23.12 -6.91
CA SER A 143 -15.06 23.14 -7.98
C SER A 143 -14.50 22.65 -9.31
N ASP A 144 -13.30 23.06 -9.64
CA ASP A 144 -12.58 22.71 -10.87
C ASP A 144 -11.08 22.61 -10.62
N TYR A 145 -10.31 22.29 -11.68
CA TYR A 145 -8.86 22.10 -11.66
C TYR A 145 -8.09 23.24 -12.34
N ASN A 146 -8.62 24.48 -12.28
CA ASN A 146 -8.03 25.64 -12.96
C ASN A 146 -7.01 26.40 -12.09
N GLU A 147 -7.04 26.25 -10.77
CA GLU A 147 -6.02 26.87 -9.92
C GLU A 147 -4.64 26.25 -10.13
N ALA A 148 -4.57 24.91 -10.16
CA ALA A 148 -3.37 24.12 -10.42
C ALA A 148 -2.17 24.64 -9.61
N ARG A 149 -2.30 24.63 -8.26
CA ARG A 149 -1.30 25.19 -7.34
C ARG A 149 -0.62 24.10 -6.52
N ALA A 150 0.66 24.31 -6.24
CA ALA A 150 1.35 23.61 -5.18
C ALA A 150 1.06 24.32 -3.85
N ALA A 151 0.68 23.56 -2.84
CA ALA A 151 0.46 24.05 -1.48
C ALA A 151 1.53 23.51 -0.54
N VAL A 152 1.94 24.29 0.47
CA VAL A 152 2.97 23.92 1.41
C VAL A 152 2.54 24.15 2.87
N ALA A 153 2.90 23.19 3.73
CA ALA A 153 2.68 23.28 5.17
C ALA A 153 3.87 22.68 5.93
N SER A 154 4.07 23.05 7.19
CA SER A 154 5.15 22.47 8.00
C SER A 154 4.78 22.29 9.46
N SER A 155 5.45 21.33 10.12
CA SER A 155 5.31 21.08 11.56
C SER A 155 6.67 20.80 12.21
N ALA A 156 6.76 21.01 13.52
CA ALA A 156 7.92 20.62 14.33
C ALA A 156 7.90 19.11 14.66
N THR A 157 6.75 18.47 14.60
CA THR A 157 6.58 17.04 14.88
C THR A 157 5.93 16.33 13.68
N VAL A 158 6.24 15.06 13.48
CA VAL A 158 5.81 14.31 12.29
C VAL A 158 4.28 14.19 12.20
N ASP A 159 3.59 13.99 13.32
CA ASP A 159 2.14 13.79 13.42
C ASP A 159 1.41 14.92 14.16
N GLY A 160 2.08 16.06 14.40
CA GLY A 160 1.46 17.25 14.93
C GLY A 160 0.70 18.04 13.88
N ASN A 161 -0.02 19.09 14.32
CA ASN A 161 -0.70 19.98 13.38
C ASN A 161 0.32 20.73 12.52
N TYR A 162 0.06 20.78 11.22
CA TYR A 162 0.88 21.51 10.26
C TYR A 162 0.36 22.93 10.09
N THR A 163 1.28 23.90 10.17
CA THR A 163 1.02 25.28 9.80
C THR A 163 0.99 25.38 8.28
N TYR A 164 -0.13 25.81 7.73
CA TYR A 164 -0.28 26.05 6.30
C TYR A 164 0.39 27.37 5.93
N HIS A 165 1.24 27.37 4.89
CA HIS A 165 2.00 28.53 4.43
C HIS A 165 1.41 29.18 3.17
N GLY A 166 0.37 28.57 2.59
CA GLY A 166 -0.27 29.03 1.37
C GLY A 166 -0.08 28.11 0.18
N SER A 167 -0.65 28.55 -0.95
CA SER A 167 -0.52 27.85 -2.24
C SER A 167 -0.11 28.83 -3.35
N PHE A 168 0.62 28.34 -4.33
CA PHE A 168 1.11 29.16 -5.44
C PHE A 168 1.40 28.28 -6.67
N ARG A 169 1.47 28.90 -7.81
CA ARG A 169 2.05 28.29 -9.01
C ARG A 169 3.57 28.34 -8.92
N PRO A 170 4.29 27.23 -9.09
CA PRO A 170 5.75 27.20 -9.03
C PRO A 170 6.38 28.28 -9.91
N LEU A 171 7.35 29.02 -9.35
CA LEU A 171 8.02 30.17 -9.98
C LEU A 171 7.07 31.27 -10.45
N GLY A 172 5.84 31.32 -9.93
CA GLY A 172 4.80 32.32 -10.26
C GLY A 172 4.09 32.09 -11.60
N GLN A 173 4.38 30.99 -12.32
CA GLN A 173 3.86 30.79 -13.68
C GLN A 173 3.38 29.38 -13.99
N HIS A 174 4.06 28.33 -13.51
CA HIS A 174 3.76 26.96 -13.92
C HIS A 174 2.56 26.39 -13.14
N MET A 175 1.67 25.71 -13.84
CA MET A 175 0.66 24.87 -13.21
C MET A 175 1.34 23.78 -12.37
N SER A 176 0.69 23.34 -11.29
CA SER A 176 1.13 22.22 -10.46
C SER A 176 -0.09 21.40 -10.05
N ARG A 177 -0.19 20.21 -10.61
CA ARG A 177 -1.21 19.22 -10.25
C ARG A 177 -0.57 18.08 -9.47
N ASP A 178 -0.78 16.83 -9.82
CA ASP A 178 -0.23 15.69 -9.12
C ASP A 178 1.26 15.85 -8.82
N ILE A 179 1.63 15.68 -7.55
CA ILE A 179 2.99 15.89 -7.09
C ILE A 179 3.56 14.69 -6.36
N THR A 180 4.89 14.63 -6.31
CA THR A 180 5.65 13.88 -5.32
C THR A 180 6.85 14.67 -4.84
N LEU A 181 7.42 14.24 -3.71
CA LEU A 181 8.67 14.78 -3.17
C LEU A 181 9.76 13.71 -3.20
N TYR A 182 10.98 14.15 -3.43
CA TYR A 182 12.16 13.33 -3.28
C TYR A 182 13.27 14.12 -2.57
N ASN A 183 13.85 13.55 -1.52
CA ASN A 183 15.00 14.13 -0.82
C ASN A 183 16.25 13.35 -1.21
N ASP A 184 17.16 14.01 -1.91
CA ASP A 184 18.47 13.47 -2.29
C ASP A 184 19.55 14.05 -1.38
N ASN A 185 19.84 13.35 -0.29
CA ASN A 185 20.90 13.71 0.66
C ASN A 185 20.83 15.17 1.16
N GLY A 186 19.63 15.63 1.53
CA GLY A 186 19.40 16.97 2.07
C GLY A 186 19.06 18.04 1.02
N THR A 187 19.03 17.68 -0.27
CA THR A 187 18.43 18.51 -1.31
C THR A 187 17.05 17.97 -1.67
N ALA A 188 16.01 18.74 -1.41
CA ALA A 188 14.65 18.29 -1.73
C ALA A 188 14.23 18.77 -3.12
N TYR A 189 13.48 17.89 -3.78
CA TYR A 189 12.90 18.11 -5.10
C TYR A 189 11.41 17.84 -5.06
N MET A 190 10.66 18.64 -5.81
CA MET A 190 9.25 18.42 -6.12
C MET A 190 9.14 18.02 -7.58
N ILE A 191 8.46 16.95 -7.87
CA ILE A 191 8.09 16.51 -9.21
C ILE A 191 6.59 16.74 -9.35
N SER A 192 6.18 17.47 -10.37
CA SER A 192 4.80 17.90 -10.53
C SER A 192 4.34 17.77 -11.97
N ALA A 193 3.12 17.24 -12.15
CA ALA A 193 2.39 17.40 -13.40
C ALA A 193 2.04 18.88 -13.59
N ALA A 194 2.23 19.37 -14.80
CA ALA A 194 2.08 20.76 -15.17
C ALA A 194 1.32 20.87 -16.51
N ASP A 195 0.97 22.10 -16.90
CA ASP A 195 0.31 22.41 -18.16
C ASP A 195 -0.87 21.45 -18.46
N ASP A 196 -1.85 21.43 -17.56
CA ASP A 196 -3.03 20.52 -17.63
C ASP A 196 -2.67 19.03 -17.76
N ASN A 197 -1.60 18.58 -17.08
CA ASN A 197 -1.02 17.23 -17.14
C ASN A 197 -0.35 16.89 -18.49
N TYR A 198 -0.10 17.89 -19.35
CA TYR A 198 0.69 17.67 -20.57
C TYR A 198 2.16 17.46 -20.24
N ASP A 199 2.68 18.19 -19.25
CA ASP A 199 4.08 18.23 -18.88
C ASP A 199 4.34 17.61 -17.52
N LEU A 200 5.62 17.24 -17.28
CA LEU A 200 6.09 16.80 -15.98
C LEU A 200 7.39 17.55 -15.63
N HIS A 201 7.30 18.40 -14.63
CA HIS A 201 8.39 19.26 -14.19
C HIS A 201 9.12 18.71 -12.97
N ILE A 202 10.44 18.90 -12.90
CA ILE A 202 11.24 18.68 -11.70
C ILE A 202 11.74 20.02 -11.19
N TYR A 203 11.42 20.32 -9.93
CA TYR A 203 11.85 21.53 -9.25
C TYR A 203 12.79 21.19 -8.10
N ARG A 204 13.83 21.99 -7.90
CA ARG A 204 14.60 22.01 -6.66
C ARG A 204 13.93 22.98 -5.68
N LEU A 205 13.74 22.56 -4.44
CA LEU A 205 13.21 23.40 -3.37
C LEU A 205 14.28 24.29 -2.76
N THR A 206 13.86 25.35 -2.06
CA THR A 206 14.71 26.19 -1.21
C THR A 206 15.32 25.39 -0.07
N SER A 207 16.34 25.93 0.61
CA SER A 207 17.05 25.22 1.69
C SER A 207 16.15 24.90 2.91
N ASP A 208 15.09 25.66 3.14
CA ASP A 208 14.06 25.40 4.15
C ASP A 208 12.93 24.49 3.68
N TYR A 209 12.91 24.13 2.39
CA TYR A 209 11.90 23.33 1.67
C TYR A 209 10.53 24.01 1.57
N LEU A 210 10.39 25.29 1.90
CA LEU A 210 9.10 25.98 1.92
C LEU A 210 8.76 26.67 0.60
N ASN A 211 9.68 26.69 -0.38
CA ASN A 211 9.45 27.31 -1.68
C ASN A 211 10.21 26.57 -2.79
N VAL A 212 9.84 26.86 -4.03
CA VAL A 212 10.58 26.42 -5.22
C VAL A 212 11.75 27.38 -5.47
N ALA A 213 12.97 26.84 -5.54
CA ALA A 213 14.17 27.61 -5.84
C ALA A 213 14.42 27.74 -7.34
N THR A 214 14.23 26.65 -8.10
CA THR A 214 14.49 26.64 -9.55
C THR A 214 13.80 25.44 -10.22
N LEU A 215 13.46 25.60 -11.50
CA LEU A 215 13.11 24.51 -12.38
C LEU A 215 14.40 23.77 -12.77
N VAL A 216 14.49 22.48 -12.47
CA VAL A 216 15.58 21.61 -12.92
C VAL A 216 15.41 21.25 -14.39
N GLY A 217 14.18 20.99 -14.79
CA GLY A 217 13.83 20.77 -16.19
C GLY A 217 12.38 20.31 -16.38
N ASN A 218 11.89 20.53 -17.59
CA ASN A 218 10.74 19.85 -18.19
C ASN A 218 11.33 18.79 -19.13
N PHE A 219 11.32 17.52 -18.71
CA PHE A 219 11.96 16.43 -19.45
C PHE A 219 10.96 15.65 -20.32
N TRP A 220 9.67 15.92 -20.17
CA TRP A 220 8.60 15.13 -20.76
C TRP A 220 7.45 16.02 -21.27
N ASP A 221 7.82 17.04 -22.06
CA ASP A 221 6.89 17.94 -22.76
C ASP A 221 5.89 17.12 -23.61
N GLY A 222 4.60 17.36 -23.41
CA GLY A 222 3.53 16.66 -24.09
C GLY A 222 3.34 15.18 -23.75
N ALA A 223 3.94 14.68 -22.67
CA ALA A 223 3.91 13.25 -22.32
C ALA A 223 2.59 12.77 -21.70
N HIS A 224 1.72 13.67 -21.25
CA HIS A 224 0.43 13.38 -20.61
C HIS A 224 0.56 12.42 -19.41
N ARG A 225 1.43 12.78 -18.46
CA ARG A 225 1.72 11.95 -17.28
C ARG A 225 1.35 12.65 -15.99
N GLU A 226 0.76 11.87 -15.07
CA GLU A 226 0.39 12.29 -13.72
C GLU A 226 0.82 11.26 -12.67
N ALA A 227 0.46 11.47 -11.41
CA ALA A 227 0.76 10.56 -10.30
C ALA A 227 2.25 10.17 -10.18
N PRO A 228 3.17 11.14 -10.16
CA PRO A 228 4.59 10.84 -10.09
C PRO A 228 4.96 10.18 -8.75
N ALA A 229 5.85 9.17 -8.81
CA ALA A 229 6.50 8.56 -7.66
C ALA A 229 7.99 8.36 -7.97
N MET A 230 8.86 9.07 -7.27
CA MET A 230 10.30 9.04 -7.50
C MET A 230 11.02 8.28 -6.39
N PHE A 231 11.99 7.47 -6.78
CA PHE A 231 12.89 6.79 -5.86
C PHE A 231 14.27 6.58 -6.50
N LYS A 232 15.24 6.20 -5.67
CA LYS A 232 16.61 5.90 -6.13
C LYS A 232 17.02 4.50 -5.68
N ARG A 233 17.61 3.73 -6.59
CA ARG A 233 18.21 2.43 -6.29
C ARG A 233 19.66 2.40 -6.78
N GLY A 234 20.58 2.25 -5.85
CA GLY A 234 22.00 2.42 -6.16
C GLY A 234 22.27 3.82 -6.73
N SER A 235 22.83 3.89 -7.94
CA SER A 235 23.09 5.15 -8.65
C SER A 235 21.97 5.57 -9.62
N THR A 236 20.88 4.78 -9.75
CA THR A 236 19.83 5.03 -10.73
C THR A 236 18.59 5.66 -10.06
N TYR A 237 18.14 6.77 -10.61
CA TYR A 237 16.85 7.37 -10.30
C TYR A 237 15.75 6.72 -11.14
N PHE A 238 14.61 6.47 -10.54
CA PHE A 238 13.44 5.95 -11.19
C PHE A 238 12.29 6.93 -10.95
N LEU A 239 11.57 7.27 -12.00
CA LEU A 239 10.34 8.03 -11.95
C LEU A 239 9.22 7.18 -12.54
N LEU A 240 8.26 6.82 -11.70
CA LEU A 240 7.07 6.06 -12.05
C LEU A 240 5.89 7.03 -12.15
N THR A 241 4.99 6.82 -13.13
CA THR A 241 3.84 7.70 -13.39
C THR A 241 2.68 6.92 -13.96
N SER A 242 1.45 7.48 -13.93
CA SER A 242 0.31 7.04 -14.73
C SER A 242 0.07 7.95 -15.92
N GLY A 243 -0.79 7.55 -16.85
CA GLY A 243 -1.40 8.46 -17.84
C GLY A 243 -2.47 9.33 -17.19
N ALA A 244 -2.80 10.45 -17.80
CA ALA A 244 -3.84 11.37 -17.36
C ALA A 244 -5.20 10.92 -17.91
N THR A 245 -5.91 10.04 -17.18
CA THR A 245 -7.21 9.46 -17.58
C THR A 245 -8.29 9.61 -16.51
N GLY A 246 -8.12 10.57 -15.60
CA GLY A 246 -9.02 10.77 -14.46
C GLY A 246 -9.09 9.53 -13.57
N TRP A 247 -10.30 9.10 -13.20
CA TRP A 247 -10.50 7.94 -12.34
C TRP A 247 -10.24 6.58 -13.02
N SER A 248 -10.16 6.55 -14.38
CA SER A 248 -9.97 5.30 -15.11
C SER A 248 -8.54 4.79 -14.99
N PRO A 249 -8.32 3.55 -14.51
CA PRO A 249 -6.97 3.01 -14.39
C PRO A 249 -6.33 2.81 -15.77
N ASN A 250 -5.03 3.05 -15.85
CA ASN A 250 -4.26 2.95 -17.09
C ASN A 250 -2.88 2.32 -16.88
N GLN A 251 -2.12 2.20 -17.98
CA GLN A 251 -0.78 1.65 -17.97
C GLN A 251 0.21 2.61 -17.30
N ALA A 252 0.75 2.21 -16.14
CA ALA A 252 1.87 2.92 -15.55
C ALA A 252 3.12 2.76 -16.39
N ARG A 253 3.95 3.81 -16.39
CA ARG A 253 5.24 3.85 -17.07
C ARG A 253 6.30 4.41 -16.16
N TYR A 254 7.53 3.98 -16.37
CA TYR A 254 8.67 4.57 -15.67
C TYR A 254 9.75 5.03 -16.64
N ALA A 255 10.54 5.99 -16.19
CA ALA A 255 11.79 6.42 -16.81
C ALA A 255 12.93 6.35 -15.78
N THR A 256 14.17 6.24 -16.25
CA THR A 256 15.36 6.15 -15.40
C THR A 256 16.41 7.18 -15.81
N ALA A 257 17.22 7.61 -14.84
CA ALA A 257 18.35 8.52 -15.09
C ALA A 257 19.52 8.27 -14.13
N PRO A 258 20.75 8.62 -14.51
CA PRO A 258 21.91 8.60 -13.62
C PRO A 258 21.94 9.78 -12.64
N SER A 259 21.22 10.87 -12.95
CA SER A 259 21.05 12.02 -12.07
C SER A 259 19.62 12.57 -12.17
N ILE A 260 19.20 13.36 -11.17
CA ILE A 260 17.86 13.94 -11.17
C ILE A 260 17.64 14.96 -12.29
N SER A 261 18.73 15.54 -12.80
CA SER A 261 18.76 16.42 -13.98
C SER A 261 18.90 15.66 -15.30
N GLY A 262 18.80 14.34 -15.27
CA GLY A 262 18.90 13.50 -16.47
C GLY A 262 20.34 13.11 -16.86
N PRO A 263 20.57 12.65 -18.08
CA PRO A 263 19.51 12.42 -19.09
C PRO A 263 18.56 11.30 -18.66
N TRP A 264 17.25 11.55 -18.84
CA TRP A 264 16.21 10.55 -18.57
C TRP A 264 16.00 9.66 -19.80
N SER A 265 15.72 8.39 -19.54
CA SER A 265 15.36 7.43 -20.59
C SER A 265 13.97 7.76 -21.17
N GLY A 266 13.63 7.12 -22.28
CA GLY A 266 12.23 7.03 -22.72
C GLY A 266 11.38 6.25 -21.73
N TRP A 267 10.06 6.38 -21.87
CA TRP A 267 9.07 5.67 -21.03
C TRP A 267 9.03 4.18 -21.32
N THR A 268 9.01 3.38 -20.26
CA THR A 268 8.86 1.91 -20.31
C THR A 268 7.60 1.52 -19.54
N ASP A 269 6.76 0.66 -20.12
CA ASP A 269 5.56 0.15 -19.46
C ASP A 269 5.91 -0.76 -18.27
N VAL A 270 5.10 -0.71 -17.21
CA VAL A 270 5.26 -1.56 -16.02
C VAL A 270 3.91 -2.04 -15.50
N GLY A 271 3.85 -3.30 -15.05
CA GLY A 271 2.60 -3.94 -14.68
C GLY A 271 1.78 -4.38 -15.91
N ASN A 272 0.46 -4.44 -15.77
CA ASN A 272 -0.46 -4.69 -16.88
C ASN A 272 -1.10 -3.39 -17.39
N GLY A 273 -1.90 -3.46 -18.45
CA GLY A 273 -2.52 -2.30 -19.11
C GLY A 273 -3.37 -1.38 -18.23
N THR A 274 -3.67 -1.78 -17.00
CA THR A 274 -4.38 -0.98 -15.99
C THR A 274 -3.60 -0.82 -14.70
N THR A 275 -2.34 -1.25 -14.67
CA THR A 275 -1.51 -1.30 -13.46
C THR A 275 -2.25 -2.00 -12.31
N PHE A 276 -2.91 -3.13 -12.66
CA PHE A 276 -3.76 -3.93 -11.73
C PHE A 276 -4.93 -3.12 -11.15
N ASN A 277 -5.54 -2.26 -11.97
CA ASN A 277 -6.59 -1.29 -11.62
C ASN A 277 -6.14 -0.29 -10.55
N SER A 278 -4.88 0.13 -10.55
CA SER A 278 -4.35 1.09 -9.59
C SER A 278 -3.54 2.20 -10.26
N GLN A 279 -3.43 3.32 -9.57
CA GLN A 279 -2.61 4.46 -9.93
C GLN A 279 -1.46 4.59 -8.92
N PRO A 280 -0.22 4.89 -9.33
CA PRO A 280 0.90 5.11 -8.42
C PRO A 280 0.59 6.21 -7.39
N ALA A 281 0.95 6.00 -6.13
CA ALA A 281 0.92 7.02 -5.09
C ALA A 281 2.32 7.30 -4.56
N PHE A 282 3.09 6.23 -4.30
CA PHE A 282 4.43 6.33 -3.71
C PHE A 282 5.23 5.05 -3.96
N VAL A 283 6.55 5.14 -3.83
CA VAL A 283 7.43 3.97 -3.71
C VAL A 283 8.19 4.06 -2.39
N LEU A 284 7.97 3.07 -1.51
CA LEU A 284 8.58 3.03 -0.20
C LEU A 284 9.80 2.09 -0.19
N PRO A 285 11.02 2.59 0.06
CA PRO A 285 12.16 1.75 0.37
C PRO A 285 12.01 1.17 1.78
N ILE A 286 12.09 -0.14 1.93
CA ILE A 286 12.07 -0.84 3.21
C ILE A 286 13.47 -1.40 3.43
N GLN A 287 14.21 -0.77 4.35
CA GLN A 287 15.58 -1.14 4.68
C GLN A 287 15.59 -2.01 5.94
N GLY A 288 16.36 -3.09 5.92
CA GLY A 288 16.54 -3.98 7.05
C GLY A 288 17.85 -4.77 6.99
N THR A 289 17.96 -5.79 7.83
CA THR A 289 19.19 -6.57 8.01
C THR A 289 19.60 -7.40 6.79
N SER A 290 18.63 -7.77 5.93
CA SER A 290 18.88 -8.56 4.71
C SER A 290 19.02 -7.70 3.44
N GLY A 291 18.80 -6.38 3.54
CA GLY A 291 18.90 -5.47 2.42
C GLY A 291 17.77 -4.45 2.33
N THR A 292 17.47 -4.02 1.11
CA THR A 292 16.41 -3.04 0.82
C THR A 292 15.49 -3.60 -0.24
N SER A 293 14.21 -3.74 0.09
CA SER A 293 13.12 -3.94 -0.87
C SER A 293 12.45 -2.61 -1.17
N TYR A 294 11.82 -2.53 -2.34
CA TYR A 294 11.03 -1.37 -2.75
C TYR A 294 9.58 -1.79 -2.91
N LEU A 295 8.70 -1.12 -2.19
CA LEU A 295 7.27 -1.40 -2.18
C LEU A 295 6.54 -0.32 -2.99
N TYR A 296 5.88 -0.75 -4.06
CA TYR A 296 4.92 0.06 -4.79
C TYR A 296 3.68 0.26 -3.94
N LEU A 297 3.26 1.49 -3.74
CA LEU A 297 2.00 1.87 -3.12
C LEU A 297 1.13 2.50 -4.21
N GLY A 298 -0.03 1.91 -4.45
CA GLY A 298 -1.01 2.39 -5.43
C GLY A 298 -2.40 2.44 -4.86
N ASP A 299 -3.23 3.31 -5.45
CA ASP A 299 -4.65 3.47 -5.11
C ASP A 299 -5.53 2.93 -6.24
N ARG A 300 -6.52 2.10 -5.88
CA ARG A 300 -7.66 1.78 -6.73
C ARG A 300 -8.76 2.78 -6.44
N TRP A 301 -8.88 3.79 -7.27
CA TRP A 301 -9.82 4.87 -7.06
C TRP A 301 -11.26 4.43 -7.23
N ALA A 302 -12.10 4.66 -6.22
CA ALA A 302 -13.51 4.29 -6.24
C ALA A 302 -14.30 5.03 -7.32
N GLY A 303 -13.85 6.19 -7.78
CA GLY A 303 -14.42 6.89 -8.92
C GLY A 303 -14.50 6.05 -10.19
N ALA A 304 -13.61 5.04 -10.36
CA ALA A 304 -13.67 4.11 -11.50
C ALA A 304 -14.93 3.22 -11.52
N TRP A 305 -15.60 3.05 -10.38
CA TRP A 305 -16.88 2.33 -10.27
C TRP A 305 -18.01 3.18 -9.69
N GLY A 306 -17.87 4.53 -9.70
CA GLY A 306 -18.89 5.48 -9.29
C GLY A 306 -19.02 5.67 -7.78
N GLY A 307 -18.06 5.21 -7.00
CA GLY A 307 -18.01 5.42 -5.55
C GLY A 307 -17.27 6.71 -5.16
N PRO A 308 -17.47 7.18 -3.91
CA PRO A 308 -16.69 8.30 -3.37
C PRO A 308 -15.22 7.91 -3.19
N ALA A 309 -14.30 8.88 -3.30
CA ALA A 309 -12.86 8.63 -3.23
C ALA A 309 -12.42 7.91 -1.93
N ASN A 310 -13.10 8.13 -0.81
CA ASN A 310 -12.82 7.44 0.45
C ASN A 310 -13.15 5.94 0.44
N ASP A 311 -13.89 5.44 -0.55
CA ASP A 311 -14.15 4.00 -0.74
C ASP A 311 -13.07 3.30 -1.57
N SER A 312 -12.04 4.02 -1.98
CA SER A 312 -10.90 3.50 -2.72
C SER A 312 -10.17 2.40 -1.93
N GLN A 313 -9.41 1.58 -2.66
CA GLN A 313 -8.70 0.42 -2.14
C GLN A 313 -7.20 0.59 -2.37
N TYR A 314 -6.40 -0.17 -1.63
CA TYR A 314 -4.94 -0.12 -1.73
C TYR A 314 -4.37 -1.32 -2.48
N VAL A 315 -3.33 -1.06 -3.28
CA VAL A 315 -2.53 -2.06 -3.98
C VAL A 315 -1.06 -1.84 -3.63
N TRP A 316 -0.49 -2.77 -2.89
CA TRP A 316 0.91 -2.73 -2.46
C TRP A 316 1.66 -3.93 -3.03
N LEU A 317 2.67 -3.69 -3.86
CA LEU A 317 3.37 -4.75 -4.59
C LEU A 317 4.89 -4.62 -4.46
N PRO A 318 5.64 -5.73 -4.34
CA PRO A 318 7.09 -5.67 -4.42
C PRO A 318 7.51 -5.26 -5.83
N ILE A 319 8.47 -4.32 -5.91
CA ILE A 319 9.11 -3.99 -7.17
C ILE A 319 10.29 -4.96 -7.37
N ALA A 320 10.29 -5.68 -8.47
CA ALA A 320 11.44 -6.45 -8.89
C ALA A 320 12.31 -5.66 -9.87
N PHE A 321 13.61 -5.89 -9.84
CA PHE A 321 14.59 -5.20 -10.68
C PHE A 321 15.38 -6.21 -11.51
N PRO A 322 14.93 -6.52 -12.74
CA PRO A 322 15.65 -7.44 -13.63
C PRO A 322 17.07 -6.98 -13.96
N THR A 323 17.29 -5.66 -14.02
CA THR A 323 18.61 -5.03 -14.21
C THR A 323 18.80 -3.83 -13.27
N ALA A 324 19.92 -3.13 -13.35
CA ALA A 324 20.16 -1.91 -12.57
C ALA A 324 19.23 -0.75 -12.96
N THR A 325 18.72 -0.74 -14.20
CA THR A 325 17.90 0.32 -14.78
C THR A 325 16.51 -0.12 -15.22
N SER A 326 16.11 -1.35 -14.89
CA SER A 326 14.76 -1.85 -15.19
C SER A 326 14.02 -2.29 -13.95
N MET A 327 12.70 -2.07 -13.96
CA MET A 327 11.81 -2.54 -12.91
C MET A 327 10.61 -3.28 -13.50
N SER A 328 10.02 -4.17 -12.70
CA SER A 328 8.78 -4.86 -13.03
C SER A 328 7.86 -4.94 -11.83
N LEU A 329 6.56 -4.97 -12.10
CA LEU A 329 5.48 -5.22 -11.14
C LEU A 329 4.72 -6.46 -11.55
N THR A 330 4.46 -7.33 -10.58
CA THR A 330 3.61 -8.51 -10.73
C THR A 330 2.49 -8.43 -9.72
N TRP A 331 1.28 -8.80 -10.14
CA TRP A 331 0.14 -8.88 -9.23
C TRP A 331 0.30 -10.02 -8.24
N TYR A 332 0.05 -9.69 -6.98
CA TYR A 332 -0.10 -10.65 -5.90
C TYR A 332 -1.34 -10.27 -5.08
N PRO A 333 -2.22 -11.22 -4.72
CA PRO A 333 -3.39 -10.94 -3.89
C PRO A 333 -3.02 -10.48 -2.48
N SER A 334 -1.83 -10.83 -2.03
CA SER A 334 -1.24 -10.33 -0.80
C SER A 334 0.28 -10.32 -0.88
N VAL A 335 0.90 -9.58 0.02
CA VAL A 335 2.35 -9.53 0.16
C VAL A 335 2.74 -9.77 1.62
N THR A 336 3.87 -10.43 1.83
CA THR A 336 4.50 -10.54 3.16
C THR A 336 5.55 -9.46 3.28
N VAL A 337 5.42 -8.61 4.31
CA VAL A 337 6.36 -7.53 4.62
C VAL A 337 7.09 -7.87 5.90
N ASP A 338 8.42 -7.85 5.85
CA ASP A 338 9.29 -7.95 7.00
C ASP A 338 10.14 -6.67 7.10
N THR A 339 9.72 -5.76 7.97
CA THR A 339 10.40 -4.46 8.16
C THR A 339 11.74 -4.59 8.85
N ALA A 340 11.98 -5.67 9.60
CA ALA A 340 13.24 -5.94 10.27
C ALA A 340 14.29 -6.51 9.29
N ALA A 341 13.88 -7.43 8.45
CA ALA A 341 14.74 -7.97 7.40
C ALA A 341 14.88 -7.01 6.19
N GLY A 342 13.95 -6.10 5.98
CA GLY A 342 13.90 -5.23 4.82
C GLY A 342 13.42 -5.97 3.57
N THR A 343 12.54 -6.95 3.72
CA THR A 343 12.05 -7.77 2.60
C THR A 343 10.56 -7.61 2.37
N VAL A 344 10.18 -7.63 1.09
CA VAL A 344 8.79 -7.72 0.64
C VAL A 344 8.67 -8.85 -0.36
N THR A 345 7.81 -9.81 -0.08
CA THR A 345 7.60 -10.99 -0.92
C THR A 345 6.15 -11.06 -1.38
N GLY A 346 5.92 -11.21 -2.67
CA GLY A 346 4.58 -11.46 -3.20
C GLY A 346 4.11 -12.87 -2.88
N ASN A 347 2.88 -12.99 -2.38
CA ASN A 347 2.26 -14.28 -2.11
C ASN A 347 1.44 -14.69 -3.34
N SER A 348 1.90 -15.72 -4.03
CA SER A 348 1.19 -16.26 -5.18
C SER A 348 -0.15 -16.84 -4.76
N PRO A 349 -1.21 -16.68 -5.58
CA PRO A 349 -2.50 -17.27 -5.27
C PRO A 349 -2.39 -18.80 -5.18
N THR A 350 -3.07 -19.37 -4.19
CA THR A 350 -3.28 -20.82 -4.14
C THR A 350 -4.62 -21.14 -4.78
N TYR A 351 -4.56 -21.79 -5.93
CA TYR A 351 -5.76 -22.20 -6.65
C TYR A 351 -6.24 -23.57 -6.23
N HIS A 352 -7.56 -23.72 -6.26
CA HIS A 352 -8.24 -24.98 -5.94
C HIS A 352 -9.22 -25.34 -7.06
N ARG A 353 -9.38 -26.62 -7.32
CA ARG A 353 -10.58 -27.15 -7.97
C ARG A 353 -11.66 -27.36 -6.90
N VAL A 354 -12.88 -26.97 -7.21
CA VAL A 354 -14.07 -27.14 -6.35
C VAL A 354 -14.92 -28.25 -6.96
N THR A 355 -14.96 -29.41 -6.31
CA THR A 355 -15.51 -30.65 -6.86
C THR A 355 -16.84 -30.99 -6.19
N ALA A 356 -17.90 -31.23 -6.98
CA ALA A 356 -19.20 -31.68 -6.51
C ALA A 356 -19.15 -33.16 -6.09
N ARG A 357 -19.70 -33.44 -4.89
CA ARG A 357 -19.69 -34.80 -4.32
C ARG A 357 -20.41 -35.84 -5.18
N HIS A 358 -21.57 -35.49 -5.72
CA HIS A 358 -22.43 -36.42 -6.43
C HIS A 358 -21.92 -36.82 -7.79
N SER A 359 -21.19 -35.95 -8.48
CA SER A 359 -20.78 -36.13 -9.88
C SER A 359 -19.26 -36.28 -10.10
N GLY A 360 -18.46 -35.85 -9.09
CA GLY A 360 -17.02 -35.73 -9.24
C GLY A 360 -16.54 -34.65 -10.22
N ARG A 361 -17.46 -33.83 -10.75
CA ARG A 361 -17.16 -32.71 -11.65
C ARG A 361 -16.83 -31.45 -10.86
N VAL A 362 -16.18 -30.51 -11.52
CA VAL A 362 -15.69 -29.28 -10.91
C VAL A 362 -16.47 -28.04 -11.38
N LEU A 363 -16.45 -26.98 -10.60
CA LEU A 363 -16.95 -25.67 -11.03
C LEU A 363 -16.14 -25.16 -12.21
N ASP A 364 -16.82 -24.79 -13.28
CA ASP A 364 -16.25 -24.40 -14.58
C ASP A 364 -16.92 -23.11 -15.07
N VAL A 365 -16.14 -22.11 -15.41
CA VAL A 365 -16.66 -20.97 -16.19
C VAL A 365 -16.75 -21.40 -17.63
N ILE A 366 -17.97 -21.46 -18.15
CA ILE A 366 -18.24 -22.04 -19.48
C ILE A 366 -17.36 -21.42 -20.58
N ASN A 367 -16.84 -22.27 -21.46
CA ASN A 367 -16.02 -21.90 -22.61
C ASN A 367 -14.75 -21.10 -22.25
N GLY A 368 -14.29 -21.11 -20.99
CA GLY A 368 -13.14 -20.32 -20.56
C GLY A 368 -13.39 -18.79 -20.69
N SER A 369 -14.64 -18.37 -20.68
CA SER A 369 -15.01 -16.96 -20.84
C SER A 369 -14.39 -16.10 -19.76
N THR A 370 -13.94 -14.89 -20.13
CA THR A 370 -13.47 -13.85 -19.20
C THR A 370 -14.48 -12.71 -19.04
N ALA A 371 -15.66 -12.78 -19.67
CA ALA A 371 -16.68 -11.77 -19.63
C ALA A 371 -17.46 -11.78 -18.30
N ASN A 372 -18.04 -10.63 -17.92
CA ASN A 372 -19.07 -10.57 -16.89
C ASN A 372 -20.31 -11.34 -17.35
N ASN A 373 -21.08 -11.89 -16.40
CA ASN A 373 -22.27 -12.71 -16.62
C ASN A 373 -22.01 -14.05 -17.31
N ALA A 374 -20.76 -14.48 -17.49
CA ALA A 374 -20.50 -15.82 -17.96
C ALA A 374 -20.96 -16.84 -16.91
N GLU A 375 -21.74 -17.83 -17.33
CA GLU A 375 -22.31 -18.85 -16.47
C GLU A 375 -21.22 -19.74 -15.86
N VAL A 376 -21.45 -20.16 -14.63
CA VAL A 376 -20.67 -21.21 -13.97
C VAL A 376 -21.48 -22.50 -13.99
N LYS A 377 -20.91 -23.56 -14.54
CA LYS A 377 -21.50 -24.87 -14.66
C LYS A 377 -20.60 -25.92 -13.99
N GLN A 378 -21.03 -27.16 -13.94
CA GLN A 378 -20.09 -28.24 -13.63
C GLN A 378 -19.53 -28.85 -14.92
N TRP A 379 -18.25 -29.29 -14.88
CA TRP A 379 -17.58 -29.91 -16.01
C TRP A 379 -16.50 -30.90 -15.54
N GLY A 380 -16.12 -31.85 -16.41
CA GLY A 380 -14.97 -32.71 -16.16
C GLY A 380 -13.70 -31.89 -15.97
N TRP A 381 -12.86 -32.25 -15.00
CA TRP A 381 -11.59 -31.55 -14.74
C TRP A 381 -10.64 -31.69 -15.95
N ASN A 382 -10.21 -30.57 -16.52
CA ASN A 382 -9.25 -30.51 -17.63
C ASN A 382 -8.00 -29.68 -17.31
N GLY A 383 -7.89 -29.12 -16.10
CA GLY A 383 -6.75 -28.29 -15.66
C GLY A 383 -6.75 -26.86 -16.17
N GLY A 384 -7.80 -26.42 -16.85
CA GLY A 384 -7.95 -25.04 -17.33
C GLY A 384 -8.03 -24.02 -16.20
N GLY A 385 -7.60 -22.78 -16.48
CA GLY A 385 -7.72 -21.68 -15.53
C GLY A 385 -9.16 -21.36 -15.15
N ASN A 386 -10.12 -21.62 -16.05
CA ASN A 386 -11.55 -21.44 -15.84
C ASN A 386 -12.16 -22.42 -14.82
N GLN A 387 -11.41 -23.46 -14.42
CA GLN A 387 -11.79 -24.45 -13.41
C GLN A 387 -11.02 -24.29 -12.10
N ARG A 388 -10.14 -23.26 -12.01
CA ARG A 388 -9.31 -22.99 -10.84
C ARG A 388 -9.81 -21.76 -10.10
N TRP A 389 -9.93 -21.89 -8.80
CA TRP A 389 -10.52 -20.87 -7.94
C TRP A 389 -9.61 -20.57 -6.75
N GLU A 390 -9.30 -19.31 -6.53
CA GLU A 390 -8.64 -18.82 -5.33
C GLU A 390 -9.70 -18.49 -4.28
N PHE A 391 -9.49 -18.93 -3.04
CA PHE A 391 -10.32 -18.58 -1.90
C PHE A 391 -9.70 -17.37 -1.19
N GLN A 392 -10.13 -16.17 -1.55
CA GLN A 392 -9.68 -14.93 -0.90
C GLN A 392 -10.53 -14.67 0.35
N ASP A 393 -9.86 -14.46 1.49
CA ASP A 393 -10.53 -14.13 2.74
C ASP A 393 -11.30 -12.80 2.61
N ALA A 394 -12.57 -12.80 2.98
CA ALA A 394 -13.44 -11.64 3.02
C ALA A 394 -13.82 -11.26 4.47
N GLY A 395 -13.14 -11.85 5.46
CA GLY A 395 -13.36 -11.63 6.89
C GLY A 395 -14.51 -12.44 7.47
N GLY A 396 -14.41 -12.74 8.78
CA GLY A 396 -15.50 -13.44 9.51
C GLY A 396 -15.83 -14.84 9.02
N GLY A 397 -14.88 -15.55 8.37
CA GLY A 397 -15.09 -16.89 7.81
C GLY A 397 -15.79 -16.91 6.45
N TRP A 398 -15.88 -15.76 5.79
CA TRP A 398 -16.38 -15.61 4.43
C TRP A 398 -15.24 -15.53 3.43
N PHE A 399 -15.44 -16.05 2.22
CA PHE A 399 -14.47 -16.07 1.14
C PHE A 399 -15.08 -15.54 -0.16
N ARG A 400 -14.27 -14.86 -0.96
CA ARG A 400 -14.54 -14.67 -2.40
C ARG A 400 -13.82 -15.79 -3.15
N LEU A 401 -14.52 -16.45 -4.07
CA LEU A 401 -13.91 -17.43 -4.97
C LEU A 401 -13.57 -16.70 -6.27
N VAL A 402 -12.28 -16.49 -6.52
CA VAL A 402 -11.79 -15.75 -7.69
C VAL A 402 -11.26 -16.72 -8.73
N ASN A 403 -11.78 -16.62 -9.95
CA ASN A 403 -11.39 -17.50 -11.05
C ASN A 403 -10.00 -17.16 -11.58
N ALA A 404 -9.15 -18.16 -11.78
CA ALA A 404 -7.76 -17.98 -12.21
C ALA A 404 -7.63 -17.40 -13.63
N ALA A 405 -8.54 -17.72 -14.54
CA ALA A 405 -8.49 -17.25 -15.92
C ALA A 405 -8.95 -15.81 -16.08
N SER A 406 -10.01 -15.43 -15.36
CA SER A 406 -10.69 -14.13 -15.54
C SER A 406 -10.38 -13.11 -14.46
N GLY A 407 -9.92 -13.54 -13.27
CA GLY A 407 -9.82 -12.68 -12.10
C GLY A 407 -11.18 -12.22 -11.53
N LYS A 408 -12.29 -12.84 -11.96
CA LYS A 408 -13.65 -12.50 -11.54
C LYS A 408 -14.14 -13.38 -10.40
N CYS A 409 -15.10 -12.86 -9.64
CA CYS A 409 -15.67 -13.55 -8.50
C CYS A 409 -16.85 -14.46 -8.90
N LEU A 410 -16.96 -15.59 -8.20
CA LEU A 410 -18.17 -16.43 -8.20
C LEU A 410 -19.32 -15.61 -7.60
N ASP A 411 -20.40 -15.45 -8.33
CA ASP A 411 -21.45 -14.46 -8.08
C ASP A 411 -22.84 -15.10 -8.22
N VAL A 412 -23.78 -14.74 -7.32
CA VAL A 412 -25.19 -15.03 -7.53
C VAL A 412 -25.79 -13.90 -8.35
N ALA A 413 -26.24 -14.22 -9.56
CA ALA A 413 -26.74 -13.24 -10.52
C ALA A 413 -27.78 -12.29 -9.90
N ASN A 414 -27.57 -10.96 -10.14
CA ASN A 414 -28.45 -9.88 -9.65
C ASN A 414 -28.63 -9.84 -8.14
N ALA A 415 -27.74 -10.43 -7.35
CA ALA A 415 -27.88 -10.60 -5.91
C ALA A 415 -29.25 -11.19 -5.51
N SER A 416 -29.83 -12.04 -6.36
CA SER A 416 -31.14 -12.68 -6.13
C SER A 416 -31.09 -13.53 -4.87
N THR A 417 -32.18 -13.48 -4.08
CA THR A 417 -32.37 -14.36 -2.92
C THR A 417 -33.29 -15.55 -3.21
N ALA A 418 -33.80 -15.69 -4.44
CA ALA A 418 -34.67 -16.77 -4.85
C ALA A 418 -33.93 -18.11 -5.02
N ASP A 419 -34.63 -19.21 -4.81
CA ASP A 419 -34.19 -20.53 -5.27
C ASP A 419 -34.14 -20.56 -6.80
N GLY A 420 -33.13 -21.24 -7.36
CA GLY A 420 -32.93 -21.31 -8.79
C GLY A 420 -32.19 -20.14 -9.40
N ALA A 421 -31.67 -19.19 -8.61
CA ALA A 421 -30.88 -18.10 -9.16
C ALA A 421 -29.54 -18.61 -9.71
N ASN A 422 -29.22 -18.19 -10.93
CA ASN A 422 -28.01 -18.61 -11.63
C ASN A 422 -26.72 -18.18 -10.92
N ILE A 423 -25.69 -19.02 -11.05
CA ILE A 423 -24.33 -18.69 -10.66
C ILE A 423 -23.55 -18.27 -11.89
N ILE A 424 -22.93 -17.13 -11.78
CA ILE A 424 -22.13 -16.49 -12.82
C ILE A 424 -20.74 -16.11 -12.30
N GLN A 425 -19.86 -15.67 -13.18
CA GLN A 425 -18.74 -14.86 -12.76
C GLN A 425 -19.04 -13.37 -13.02
N TYR A 426 -18.60 -12.50 -12.11
CA TYR A 426 -18.74 -11.05 -12.26
C TYR A 426 -17.52 -10.33 -11.68
N THR A 427 -17.28 -9.08 -12.14
CA THR A 427 -16.23 -8.24 -11.55
C THR A 427 -16.36 -8.21 -10.04
N CYS A 428 -15.26 -8.43 -9.32
CA CYS A 428 -15.28 -8.47 -7.86
C CYS A 428 -15.58 -7.09 -7.29
N GLY A 429 -16.77 -6.89 -6.74
CA GLY A 429 -17.26 -5.63 -6.17
C GLY A 429 -17.43 -5.66 -4.65
N GLY A 430 -17.15 -6.79 -3.99
CA GLY A 430 -17.28 -6.92 -2.54
C GLY A 430 -18.71 -7.13 -2.05
N GLY A 431 -19.71 -7.21 -2.94
CA GLY A 431 -21.11 -7.50 -2.60
C GLY A 431 -21.28 -8.82 -1.85
N ALA A 432 -22.27 -8.92 -0.97
CA ALA A 432 -22.52 -10.12 -0.18
C ALA A 432 -22.95 -11.34 -1.05
N ASN A 433 -23.41 -11.11 -2.29
CA ASN A 433 -23.70 -12.14 -3.29
C ASN A 433 -22.44 -12.77 -3.91
N GLN A 434 -21.26 -12.20 -3.66
CA GLN A 434 -19.94 -12.71 -4.07
C GLN A 434 -19.17 -13.30 -2.89
N GLN A 435 -19.77 -13.37 -1.71
CA GLN A 435 -19.13 -13.86 -0.49
C GLN A 435 -19.77 -15.19 -0.07
N TRP A 436 -18.94 -16.19 0.17
CA TRP A 436 -19.31 -17.56 0.39
C TRP A 436 -18.71 -18.09 1.67
N GLN A 437 -19.49 -18.82 2.46
CA GLN A 437 -19.03 -19.57 3.61
C GLN A 437 -18.75 -21.00 3.21
N TRP A 438 -17.58 -21.51 3.58
CA TRP A 438 -17.20 -22.91 3.42
C TRP A 438 -17.62 -23.68 4.68
N ALA A 439 -18.90 -24.13 4.73
CA ALA A 439 -19.49 -24.72 5.92
C ALA A 439 -19.36 -26.26 5.91
N ALA A 440 -18.82 -26.84 6.97
CA ALA A 440 -18.66 -28.30 7.10
C ALA A 440 -20.03 -29.00 7.13
N ARG A 441 -20.14 -30.12 6.39
CA ARG A 441 -21.34 -30.97 6.32
C ARG A 441 -20.96 -32.42 5.98
N ASP A 442 -21.15 -33.36 6.91
CA ASP A 442 -21.03 -34.81 6.69
C ASP A 442 -19.67 -35.23 6.05
N GLY A 443 -18.58 -34.63 6.49
CA GLY A 443 -17.23 -34.86 5.93
C GLY A 443 -16.95 -34.13 4.61
N TRP A 444 -17.91 -33.37 4.12
CA TRP A 444 -17.86 -32.50 2.94
C TRP A 444 -18.16 -31.06 3.37
N PHE A 445 -18.38 -30.17 2.41
CA PHE A 445 -18.66 -28.77 2.67
C PHE A 445 -19.84 -28.27 1.83
N GLN A 446 -20.58 -27.34 2.36
CA GLN A 446 -21.55 -26.52 1.62
C GLN A 446 -20.95 -25.13 1.40
N LEU A 447 -21.10 -24.59 0.20
CA LEU A 447 -20.81 -23.19 -0.10
C LEU A 447 -22.10 -22.39 0.08
N ARG A 448 -22.17 -21.56 1.12
CA ARG A 448 -23.34 -20.73 1.44
C ARG A 448 -23.11 -19.29 1.07
N ALA A 449 -24.00 -18.71 0.27
CA ALA A 449 -23.96 -17.31 -0.11
C ALA A 449 -24.32 -16.40 1.08
N ARG A 450 -23.53 -15.35 1.33
CA ARG A 450 -23.70 -14.47 2.50
C ARG A 450 -25.01 -13.69 2.50
N HIS A 451 -25.46 -13.20 1.33
CA HIS A 451 -26.67 -12.37 1.19
C HIS A 451 -27.97 -13.13 1.39
N SER A 452 -28.01 -14.43 1.00
CA SER A 452 -29.22 -15.24 0.98
C SER A 452 -29.23 -16.38 2.00
N GLY A 453 -28.06 -16.80 2.52
CA GLY A 453 -27.87 -18.00 3.33
C GLY A 453 -28.09 -19.32 2.57
N LYS A 454 -28.35 -19.26 1.25
CA LYS A 454 -28.58 -20.43 0.40
C LYS A 454 -27.30 -21.10 -0.05
N CYS A 455 -27.41 -22.36 -0.46
CA CYS A 455 -26.29 -23.20 -0.84
C CYS A 455 -26.07 -23.22 -2.36
N LEU A 456 -24.81 -23.33 -2.76
CA LEU A 456 -24.42 -23.66 -4.12
C LEU A 456 -24.89 -25.08 -4.46
N ASP A 457 -25.62 -25.23 -5.56
CA ASP A 457 -26.40 -26.42 -5.89
C ASP A 457 -26.24 -26.74 -7.37
N VAL A 458 -26.07 -28.02 -7.70
CA VAL A 458 -26.15 -28.48 -9.10
C VAL A 458 -27.61 -28.84 -9.40
N VAL A 459 -28.18 -28.16 -10.39
CA VAL A 459 -29.60 -28.29 -10.76
C VAL A 459 -29.97 -29.77 -11.01
N ASN A 460 -31.07 -30.20 -10.36
CA ASN A 460 -31.60 -31.57 -10.46
C ASN A 460 -30.59 -32.69 -10.19
N ALA A 461 -29.50 -32.41 -9.44
CA ALA A 461 -28.42 -33.32 -9.21
C ALA A 461 -27.86 -33.93 -10.54
N GLY A 462 -27.84 -33.14 -11.60
CA GLY A 462 -27.31 -33.55 -12.90
C GLY A 462 -25.87 -34.00 -12.78
N THR A 463 -25.49 -35.10 -13.48
CA THR A 463 -24.15 -35.68 -13.42
C THR A 463 -23.32 -35.42 -14.67
N GLY A 464 -23.91 -34.82 -15.72
CA GLY A 464 -23.26 -34.54 -17.01
C GLY A 464 -22.40 -33.29 -17.00
N ASP A 465 -21.51 -33.17 -17.99
CA ASP A 465 -20.84 -31.91 -18.30
C ASP A 465 -21.87 -30.85 -18.74
N GLY A 466 -21.70 -29.61 -18.33
CA GLY A 466 -22.61 -28.51 -18.66
C GLY A 466 -23.86 -28.46 -17.80
N ALA A 467 -24.02 -29.29 -16.76
CA ALA A 467 -25.14 -29.14 -15.84
C ALA A 467 -25.05 -27.81 -15.09
N ASP A 468 -26.18 -27.13 -15.00
CA ASP A 468 -26.29 -25.80 -14.42
C ASP A 468 -26.01 -25.79 -12.91
N VAL A 469 -25.43 -24.71 -12.46
CA VAL A 469 -25.19 -24.42 -11.05
C VAL A 469 -26.04 -23.22 -10.64
N GLN A 470 -26.73 -23.36 -9.52
CA GLN A 470 -27.65 -22.36 -8.97
C GLN A 470 -27.39 -22.14 -7.49
N GLN A 471 -28.03 -21.15 -6.89
CA GLN A 471 -28.27 -21.17 -5.43
C GLN A 471 -29.61 -21.82 -5.15
N TYR A 472 -29.70 -22.57 -4.07
CA TYR A 472 -30.93 -23.22 -3.64
C TYR A 472 -30.98 -23.34 -2.12
N THR A 473 -32.21 -23.47 -1.54
CA THR A 473 -32.38 -23.75 -0.11
C THR A 473 -31.49 -24.91 0.32
N CYS A 474 -30.70 -24.73 1.39
CA CYS A 474 -29.71 -25.72 1.83
C CYS A 474 -30.44 -27.00 2.32
N GLY A 475 -30.11 -28.14 1.72
CA GLY A 475 -30.59 -29.46 2.03
C GLY A 475 -29.44 -30.43 2.37
N ALA A 476 -29.79 -31.73 2.45
CA ALA A 476 -28.83 -32.80 2.67
C ALA A 476 -28.31 -33.44 1.35
N GLY A 477 -28.78 -32.96 0.20
CA GLY A 477 -28.41 -33.51 -1.12
C GLY A 477 -26.91 -33.43 -1.41
N THR A 478 -26.39 -34.47 -2.01
CA THR A 478 -24.96 -34.54 -2.36
C THR A 478 -24.58 -33.58 -3.50
N ASN A 479 -25.56 -33.07 -4.25
CA ASN A 479 -25.43 -32.02 -5.27
C ASN A 479 -25.19 -30.60 -4.67
N GLN A 480 -25.31 -30.46 -3.35
CA GLN A 480 -24.93 -29.25 -2.60
C GLN A 480 -23.67 -29.45 -1.76
N GLN A 481 -23.00 -30.57 -1.93
CA GLN A 481 -21.80 -30.91 -1.14
C GLN A 481 -20.56 -30.89 -2.04
N TRP A 482 -19.54 -30.20 -1.56
CA TRP A 482 -18.34 -29.88 -2.34
C TRP A 482 -17.08 -30.23 -1.58
N SER A 483 -16.03 -30.52 -2.31
CA SER A 483 -14.65 -30.54 -1.79
C SER A 483 -13.78 -29.55 -2.52
N ARG A 484 -12.68 -29.14 -1.91
CA ARG A 484 -11.64 -28.35 -2.56
C ARG A 484 -10.30 -29.07 -2.49
N THR A 485 -9.58 -29.07 -3.60
CA THR A 485 -8.23 -29.65 -3.70
C THR A 485 -7.32 -28.65 -4.40
N VAL A 486 -6.11 -28.44 -3.89
CA VAL A 486 -5.09 -27.59 -4.53
C VAL A 486 -4.81 -28.12 -5.94
N SER A 487 -4.73 -27.22 -6.93
CA SER A 487 -4.66 -27.55 -8.36
C SER A 487 -3.54 -26.83 -9.09
#